data_86ede6d7c49641ca70a555c93d856bc8
#
_entry.id   86ede6d7c49641ca70a555c93d856bc8
#
_cell.length_a   1.000
_cell.length_b   1.000
_cell.length_c   1.000
_cell.angle_alpha   90.00
_cell.angle_beta   90.00
_cell.angle_gamma   90.00
#
_symmetry.space_group_name_H-M   'P 1'
#
loop_
_entity.id
_entity.type
_entity.pdbx_description
1 polymer ?
#
loop_
_entity_poly.entity_id
_entity_poly.type
_entity_poly.pdbx_seq_one_letter_code
_entity_poly.pdbx_strand_id
1 'polypeptide(L)'
;MKTRITELLGIEHPIVQGGMHYVGFAELAAAVSNAGGLGIITALTQKTPDDLAKEIARCREMTNKPFGVNVTFLPVIEAPDYQGYVQAVIDGGVKVVETAGNNPQKWMPMFKENDIKVIHKCTSVRHSLKAETIGCDAVSVDGFECGGHPGEDDIPNMILL
;
A
#
# COMPACT_ATOMS: atom_id res chain seq x y z
N MET A 1 -14.27 0.51 -15.99
CA MET A 1 -13.69 -0.64 -16.80
C MET A 1 -13.55 -1.82 -15.86
N LYS A 2 -14.07 -3.02 -16.23
CA LYS A 2 -13.98 -4.21 -15.37
C LYS A 2 -12.66 -4.94 -15.62
N THR A 3 -11.80 -4.99 -14.60
CA THR A 3 -10.51 -5.69 -14.61
C THR A 3 -10.33 -6.46 -13.30
N ARG A 4 -9.38 -7.41 -13.24
CA ARG A 4 -9.07 -8.13 -11.99
C ARG A 4 -8.73 -7.18 -10.84
N ILE A 5 -8.01 -6.09 -11.10
CA ILE A 5 -7.66 -5.09 -10.09
C ILE A 5 -8.89 -4.31 -9.62
N THR A 6 -9.78 -3.88 -10.51
CA THR A 6 -10.99 -3.17 -10.10
C THR A 6 -11.92 -4.05 -9.26
N GLU A 7 -12.01 -5.34 -9.58
CA GLU A 7 -12.80 -6.30 -8.79
C GLU A 7 -12.15 -6.61 -7.44
N LEU A 8 -10.81 -6.79 -7.41
CA LEU A 8 -10.05 -7.08 -6.19
C LEU A 8 -10.15 -5.94 -5.17
N LEU A 9 -10.03 -4.69 -5.64
CA LEU A 9 -9.92 -3.50 -4.78
C LEU A 9 -11.25 -2.76 -4.59
N GLY A 10 -12.30 -3.15 -5.32
CA GLY A 10 -13.62 -2.49 -5.26
C GLY A 10 -13.63 -1.08 -5.85
N ILE A 11 -12.78 -0.78 -6.83
CA ILE A 11 -12.62 0.53 -7.47
C ILE A 11 -13.20 0.58 -8.89
N GLU A 12 -13.45 1.79 -9.40
CA GLU A 12 -14.09 1.99 -10.71
C GLU A 12 -13.07 1.96 -11.86
N HIS A 13 -11.87 2.50 -11.60
CA HIS A 13 -10.77 2.60 -12.56
C HIS A 13 -9.56 1.83 -12.07
N PRO A 14 -8.82 1.10 -12.93
CA PRO A 14 -7.64 0.34 -12.54
C PRO A 14 -6.44 1.27 -12.32
N ILE A 15 -6.61 2.26 -11.44
CA ILE A 15 -5.62 3.29 -11.11
C ILE A 15 -5.40 3.27 -9.61
N VAL A 16 -4.15 3.12 -9.20
CA VAL A 16 -3.72 3.14 -7.80
C VAL A 16 -2.70 4.28 -7.63
N GLN A 17 -2.98 5.19 -6.70
CA GLN A 17 -2.00 6.16 -6.27
C GLN A 17 -1.14 5.51 -5.20
N GLY A 18 0.14 5.31 -5.47
CA GLY A 18 1.07 4.69 -4.54
C GLY A 18 1.36 5.55 -3.31
N GLY A 19 1.91 4.93 -2.27
CA GLY A 19 2.37 5.65 -1.09
C GLY A 19 3.47 6.65 -1.43
N MET A 20 3.29 7.90 -0.97
CA MET A 20 4.26 8.98 -1.18
C MET A 20 4.55 9.67 0.15
N HIS A 21 5.81 9.60 0.60
CA HIS A 21 6.24 10.19 1.87
C HIS A 21 6.05 11.71 1.85
N TYR A 22 5.44 12.26 2.88
CA TYR A 22 5.04 13.67 3.05
C TYR A 22 4.06 14.22 2.00
N VAL A 23 3.45 13.36 1.16
CA VAL A 23 2.45 13.74 0.16
C VAL A 23 1.16 12.92 0.30
N GLY A 24 1.28 11.64 0.61
CA GLY A 24 0.15 10.71 0.76
C GLY A 24 -0.62 10.92 2.06
N PHE A 25 -1.33 12.05 2.17
CA PHE A 25 -2.26 12.37 3.25
C PHE A 25 -3.71 12.08 2.85
N ALA A 26 -4.61 12.22 3.82
CA ALA A 26 -6.04 11.95 3.65
C ALA A 26 -6.66 12.72 2.48
N GLU A 27 -6.27 13.98 2.25
CA GLU A 27 -6.80 14.80 1.16
C GLU A 27 -6.53 14.17 -0.21
N LEU A 28 -5.28 13.77 -0.45
CA LEU A 28 -4.91 13.17 -1.72
C LEU A 28 -5.57 11.79 -1.88
N ALA A 29 -5.51 10.97 -0.83
CA ALA A 29 -6.09 9.64 -0.85
C ALA A 29 -7.62 9.71 -1.11
N ALA A 30 -8.33 10.59 -0.40
CA ALA A 30 -9.76 10.79 -0.60
C ALA A 30 -10.09 11.32 -2.00
N ALA A 31 -9.30 12.28 -2.52
CA ALA A 31 -9.53 12.84 -3.86
C ALA A 31 -9.40 11.76 -4.94
N VAL A 32 -8.37 10.91 -4.88
CA VAL A 32 -8.18 9.81 -5.83
C VAL A 32 -9.29 8.77 -5.68
N SER A 33 -9.67 8.41 -4.46
CA SER A 33 -10.75 7.46 -4.21
C SER A 33 -12.10 7.98 -4.70
N ASN A 34 -12.42 9.24 -4.47
CA ASN A 34 -13.63 9.88 -4.98
C ASN A 34 -13.66 9.96 -6.50
N ALA A 35 -12.50 10.02 -7.16
CA ALA A 35 -12.37 9.95 -8.61
C ALA A 35 -12.46 8.52 -9.17
N GLY A 36 -12.66 7.50 -8.31
CA GLY A 36 -12.85 6.10 -8.71
C GLY A 36 -11.57 5.26 -8.78
N GLY A 37 -10.41 5.81 -8.41
CA GLY A 37 -9.17 5.05 -8.21
C GLY A 37 -9.03 4.51 -6.79
N LEU A 38 -7.85 3.99 -6.44
CA LEU A 38 -7.45 3.70 -5.06
C LEU A 38 -6.47 4.77 -4.58
N GLY A 39 -6.92 5.64 -3.68
CA GLY A 39 -6.04 6.54 -2.97
C GLY A 39 -5.34 5.84 -1.80
N ILE A 40 -4.10 6.22 -1.48
CA ILE A 40 -3.31 5.57 -0.44
C ILE A 40 -2.71 6.60 0.51
N ILE A 41 -3.00 6.44 1.81
CA ILE A 41 -2.35 7.18 2.90
C ILE A 41 -0.97 6.56 3.17
N THR A 42 0.06 7.38 3.36
CA THR A 42 1.39 6.90 3.72
C THR A 42 1.56 6.85 5.25
N ALA A 43 1.65 5.65 5.82
CA ALA A 43 1.71 5.45 7.26
C ALA A 43 2.90 6.15 7.91
N LEU A 44 4.11 5.97 7.37
CA LEU A 44 5.33 6.54 7.98
C LEU A 44 5.49 8.05 7.82
N THR A 45 4.58 8.72 7.13
CA THR A 45 4.45 10.19 7.18
C THR A 45 3.85 10.63 8.51
N GLN A 46 3.04 9.77 9.13
CA GLN A 46 2.50 9.99 10.47
C GLN A 46 3.56 9.60 11.51
N LYS A 47 3.76 10.44 12.52
CA LYS A 47 4.85 10.25 13.50
C LYS A 47 4.63 9.06 14.41
N THR A 48 3.37 8.71 14.67
CA THR A 48 2.98 7.64 15.58
C THR A 48 1.80 6.83 14.99
N PRO A 49 1.58 5.59 15.47
CA PRO A 49 0.36 4.84 15.15
C PRO A 49 -0.94 5.59 15.45
N ASP A 50 -0.99 6.35 16.54
CA ASP A 50 -2.16 7.17 16.91
C ASP A 50 -2.40 8.31 15.89
N ASP A 51 -1.36 8.90 15.36
CA ASP A 51 -1.49 9.90 14.30
C ASP A 51 -1.97 9.28 12.99
N LEU A 52 -1.54 8.04 12.68
CA LEU A 52 -2.08 7.30 11.56
C LEU A 52 -3.58 6.99 11.76
N ALA A 53 -3.98 6.57 12.95
CA ALA A 53 -5.40 6.32 13.26
C ALA A 53 -6.26 7.57 13.04
N LYS A 54 -5.79 8.75 13.49
CA LYS A 54 -6.45 10.03 13.22
C LYS A 54 -6.53 10.35 11.73
N GLU A 55 -5.46 10.09 10.99
CA GLU A 55 -5.40 10.35 9.54
C GLU A 55 -6.35 9.43 8.76
N ILE A 56 -6.46 8.16 9.16
CA ILE A 56 -7.45 7.23 8.61
C ILE A 56 -8.88 7.71 8.88
N ALA A 57 -9.17 8.13 10.12
CA ALA A 57 -10.47 8.68 10.49
C ALA A 57 -10.80 9.93 9.65
N ARG A 58 -9.85 10.84 9.50
CA ARG A 58 -9.99 12.04 8.67
C ARG A 58 -10.27 11.72 7.20
N CYS A 59 -9.62 10.71 6.64
CA CYS A 59 -9.90 10.25 5.29
C CYS A 59 -11.33 9.68 5.16
N ARG A 60 -11.81 8.95 6.18
CA ARG A 60 -13.19 8.45 6.23
C ARG A 60 -14.24 9.55 6.20
N GLU A 61 -13.95 10.72 6.77
CA GLU A 61 -14.84 11.90 6.70
C GLU A 61 -14.90 12.50 5.29
N MET A 62 -13.85 12.33 4.49
CA MET A 62 -13.72 12.90 3.14
C MET A 62 -14.23 11.97 2.03
N THR A 63 -14.29 10.65 2.28
CA THR A 63 -14.71 9.67 1.26
C THR A 63 -15.40 8.46 1.88
N ASN A 64 -16.42 7.96 1.20
CA ASN A 64 -17.04 6.65 1.48
C ASN A 64 -16.54 5.56 0.51
N LYS A 65 -15.61 5.90 -0.39
CA LYS A 65 -15.00 4.98 -1.35
C LYS A 65 -13.83 4.20 -0.70
N PRO A 66 -13.42 3.06 -1.30
CA PRO A 66 -12.23 2.35 -0.87
C PRO A 66 -10.98 3.24 -0.93
N PHE A 67 -10.15 3.16 0.11
CA PHE A 67 -8.79 3.70 0.12
C PHE A 67 -7.87 2.73 0.85
N GLY A 68 -6.57 2.85 0.63
CA GLY A 68 -5.55 2.02 1.25
C GLY A 68 -4.60 2.79 2.15
N VAL A 69 -3.72 2.04 2.80
CA VAL A 69 -2.60 2.57 3.60
C VAL A 69 -1.31 1.92 3.13
N ASN A 70 -0.28 2.74 2.87
CA ASN A 70 1.06 2.25 2.58
C ASN A 70 1.82 2.05 3.89
N VAL A 71 2.42 0.87 4.07
CA VAL A 71 3.35 0.56 5.15
C VAL A 71 4.67 0.10 4.55
N THR A 72 5.70 0.95 4.61
CA THR A 72 7.02 0.65 4.05
C THR A 72 7.93 0.11 5.14
N PHE A 73 8.37 -1.13 5.01
CA PHE A 73 9.27 -1.79 5.95
C PHE A 73 10.73 -1.51 5.59
N LEU A 74 11.28 -0.40 6.07
CA LEU A 74 12.65 0.01 5.77
C LEU A 74 13.68 -0.72 6.66
N PRO A 75 14.88 -1.03 6.14
CA PRO A 75 16.01 -1.45 6.94
C PRO A 75 16.63 -0.22 7.64
N VAL A 76 16.14 0.10 8.82
CA VAL A 76 16.60 1.25 9.63
C VAL A 76 17.15 0.78 10.96
N ILE A 77 18.07 1.56 11.55
CA ILE A 77 18.72 1.24 12.84
C ILE A 77 17.67 1.22 13.96
N GLU A 78 16.79 2.21 13.99
CA GLU A 78 15.65 2.26 14.91
C GLU A 78 14.37 2.02 14.12
N ALA A 79 13.85 0.79 14.23
CA ALA A 79 12.63 0.43 13.51
C ALA A 79 11.43 1.18 14.10
N PRO A 80 10.57 1.77 13.25
CA PRO A 80 9.27 2.30 13.69
C PRO A 80 8.44 1.22 14.39
N ASP A 81 7.47 1.63 15.19
CA ASP A 81 6.50 0.71 15.78
C ASP A 81 5.57 0.14 14.69
N TYR A 82 6.13 -0.74 13.85
CA TYR A 82 5.36 -1.38 12.77
C TYR A 82 4.15 -2.14 13.28
N GLN A 83 4.21 -2.70 14.49
CA GLN A 83 3.07 -3.42 15.06
C GLN A 83 1.93 -2.45 15.37
N GLY A 84 2.22 -1.31 15.96
CA GLY A 84 1.24 -0.26 16.21
C GLY A 84 0.64 0.29 14.91
N TYR A 85 1.47 0.54 13.89
CA TYR A 85 0.97 0.98 12.57
C TYR A 85 0.05 -0.06 11.91
N VAL A 86 0.41 -1.34 11.93
CA VAL A 86 -0.44 -2.42 11.40
C VAL A 86 -1.74 -2.51 12.18
N GLN A 87 -1.68 -2.39 13.51
CA GLN A 87 -2.87 -2.40 14.36
C GLN A 87 -3.78 -1.19 14.06
N ALA A 88 -3.23 0.00 13.91
CA ALA A 88 -4.00 1.20 13.56
C ALA A 88 -4.72 1.06 12.20
N VAL A 89 -4.11 0.39 11.23
CA VAL A 89 -4.74 0.06 9.94
C VAL A 89 -5.93 -0.88 10.14
N ILE A 90 -5.77 -1.92 10.96
CA ILE A 90 -6.82 -2.91 11.26
C ILE A 90 -7.98 -2.24 11.98
N ASP A 91 -7.70 -1.52 13.07
CA ASP A 91 -8.70 -0.85 13.90
C ASP A 91 -9.46 0.24 13.13
N GLY A 92 -8.76 0.91 12.20
CA GLY A 92 -9.35 1.87 11.28
C GLY A 92 -10.22 1.25 10.18
N GLY A 93 -10.33 -0.09 10.12
CA GLY A 93 -11.16 -0.81 9.15
C GLY A 93 -10.71 -0.65 7.69
N VAL A 94 -9.43 -0.34 7.47
CA VAL A 94 -8.86 -0.24 6.11
C VAL A 94 -8.83 -1.63 5.48
N LYS A 95 -9.21 -1.74 4.20
CA LYS A 95 -9.33 -3.04 3.52
C LYS A 95 -8.22 -3.29 2.49
N VAL A 96 -7.37 -2.32 2.23
CA VAL A 96 -6.24 -2.46 1.30
C VAL A 96 -4.98 -1.91 1.94
N VAL A 97 -3.91 -2.70 1.95
CA VAL A 97 -2.57 -2.26 2.36
C VAL A 97 -1.61 -2.40 1.19
N GLU A 98 -0.91 -1.32 0.87
CA GLU A 98 0.29 -1.39 0.05
C GLU A 98 1.50 -1.57 0.96
N THR A 99 2.28 -2.62 0.77
CA THR A 99 3.54 -2.83 1.48
C THR A 99 4.72 -2.60 0.54
N ALA A 100 5.80 -2.05 1.06
CA ALA A 100 7.04 -1.79 0.31
C ALA A 100 8.27 -2.07 1.18
N GLY A 101 9.45 -2.09 0.58
CA GLY A 101 10.71 -2.35 1.27
C GLY A 101 10.90 -3.83 1.56
N ASN A 102 11.13 -4.19 2.83
CA ASN A 102 11.35 -5.58 3.21
C ASN A 102 10.09 -6.46 3.06
N ASN A 103 10.33 -7.77 2.98
CA ASN A 103 9.31 -8.80 2.86
C ASN A 103 8.23 -8.68 3.98
N PRO A 104 6.94 -8.53 3.64
CA PRO A 104 5.86 -8.37 4.60
C PRO A 104 5.39 -9.68 5.26
N GLN A 105 6.06 -10.82 5.02
CA GLN A 105 5.62 -12.15 5.45
C GLN A 105 5.22 -12.23 6.93
N LYS A 106 5.91 -11.52 7.81
CA LYS A 106 5.61 -11.46 9.25
C LYS A 106 4.21 -10.93 9.54
N TRP A 107 3.71 -10.01 8.71
CA TRP A 107 2.45 -9.29 8.91
C TRP A 107 1.27 -9.91 8.18
N MET A 108 1.55 -10.81 7.22
CA MET A 108 0.51 -11.43 6.40
C MET A 108 -0.60 -12.12 7.20
N PRO A 109 -0.33 -12.85 8.32
CA PRO A 109 -1.40 -13.42 9.13
C PRO A 109 -2.37 -12.37 9.64
N MET A 110 -1.88 -11.27 10.22
CA MET A 110 -2.73 -10.18 10.74
C MET A 110 -3.60 -9.56 9.63
N PHE A 111 -3.04 -9.32 8.44
CA PHE A 111 -3.79 -8.78 7.32
C PHE A 111 -4.89 -9.77 6.84
N LYS A 112 -4.56 -11.05 6.71
CA LYS A 112 -5.50 -12.06 6.24
C LYS A 112 -6.65 -12.33 7.23
N GLU A 113 -6.36 -12.37 8.54
CA GLU A 113 -7.37 -12.54 9.58
C GLU A 113 -8.39 -11.40 9.63
N ASN A 114 -8.03 -10.21 9.08
CA ASN A 114 -8.88 -9.03 9.03
C ASN A 114 -9.42 -8.70 7.63
N ASP A 115 -9.35 -9.65 6.68
CA ASP A 115 -9.80 -9.49 5.28
C ASP A 115 -9.16 -8.29 4.57
N ILE A 116 -7.90 -8.00 4.88
CA ILE A 116 -7.13 -6.92 4.25
C ILE A 116 -6.42 -7.46 3.02
N LYS A 117 -6.63 -6.82 1.88
CA LYS A 117 -5.91 -7.10 0.63
C LYS A 117 -4.54 -6.47 0.67
N VAL A 118 -3.52 -7.24 0.29
CA VAL A 118 -2.13 -6.79 0.31
C VAL A 118 -1.60 -6.66 -1.11
N ILE A 119 -1.20 -5.44 -1.47
CA ILE A 119 -0.41 -5.14 -2.66
C ILE A 119 1.04 -4.98 -2.22
N HIS A 120 1.96 -5.81 -2.71
CA HIS A 120 3.37 -5.67 -2.37
C HIS A 120 4.16 -5.05 -3.51
N LYS A 121 4.90 -3.98 -3.20
CA LYS A 121 5.76 -3.28 -4.15
C LYS A 121 7.08 -4.03 -4.31
N CYS A 122 7.40 -4.42 -5.54
CA CYS A 122 8.54 -5.26 -5.90
C CYS A 122 9.42 -4.57 -6.94
N THR A 123 10.73 -4.75 -6.84
CA THR A 123 11.72 -4.20 -7.77
C THR A 123 12.38 -5.29 -8.63
N SER A 124 11.93 -6.54 -8.55
CA SER A 124 12.45 -7.65 -9.36
C SER A 124 11.43 -8.77 -9.48
N VAL A 125 11.57 -9.59 -10.54
CA VAL A 125 10.80 -10.82 -10.75
C VAL A 125 10.89 -11.75 -9.54
N ARG A 126 12.09 -11.93 -8.98
CA ARG A 126 12.31 -12.76 -7.79
C ARG A 126 11.48 -12.28 -6.58
N HIS A 127 11.39 -10.96 -6.37
CA HIS A 127 10.59 -10.40 -5.29
C HIS A 127 9.09 -10.59 -5.55
N SER A 128 8.65 -10.43 -6.80
CA SER A 128 7.25 -10.65 -7.19
C SER A 128 6.80 -12.09 -6.98
N LEU A 129 7.61 -13.07 -7.39
CA LEU A 129 7.35 -14.50 -7.15
C LEU A 129 7.32 -14.83 -5.64
N LYS A 130 8.21 -14.20 -4.85
CA LYS A 130 8.19 -14.36 -3.40
C LYS A 130 6.92 -13.75 -2.79
N ALA A 131 6.49 -12.57 -3.24
CA ALA A 131 5.25 -11.93 -2.80
C ALA A 131 4.02 -12.81 -3.08
N GLU A 132 3.94 -13.41 -4.26
CA GLU A 132 2.90 -14.40 -4.60
C GLU A 132 2.93 -15.59 -3.62
N THR A 133 4.12 -16.18 -3.40
CA THR A 133 4.31 -17.35 -2.52
C THR A 133 3.84 -17.09 -1.08
N ILE A 134 4.03 -15.89 -0.54
CA ILE A 134 3.61 -15.54 0.81
C ILE A 134 2.14 -15.09 0.90
N GLY A 135 1.42 -15.08 -0.22
CA GLY A 135 -0.01 -14.85 -0.29
C GLY A 135 -0.42 -13.38 -0.43
N CYS A 136 0.43 -12.51 -0.98
CA CYS A 136 -0.01 -11.18 -1.40
C CYS A 136 -1.10 -11.29 -2.48
N ASP A 137 -2.08 -10.39 -2.45
CA ASP A 137 -3.22 -10.43 -3.37
C ASP A 137 -2.88 -9.81 -4.73
N ALA A 138 -1.89 -8.90 -4.75
CA ALA A 138 -1.35 -8.29 -5.95
C ALA A 138 0.11 -7.85 -5.72
N VAL A 139 0.81 -7.58 -6.82
CA VAL A 139 2.14 -6.95 -6.80
C VAL A 139 2.08 -5.64 -7.57
N SER A 140 2.84 -4.65 -7.09
CA SER A 140 3.20 -3.44 -7.82
C SER A 140 4.66 -3.59 -8.23
N VAL A 141 4.98 -3.35 -9.49
CA VAL A 141 6.33 -3.58 -10.02
C VAL A 141 6.94 -2.24 -10.39
N ASP A 142 8.07 -1.94 -9.76
CA ASP A 142 8.81 -0.70 -9.96
C ASP A 142 10.09 -0.99 -10.76
N GLY A 143 10.23 -0.35 -11.91
CA GLY A 143 11.46 -0.35 -12.70
C GLY A 143 12.23 0.97 -12.59
N PHE A 144 13.13 1.23 -13.53
CA PHE A 144 13.88 2.49 -13.58
C PHE A 144 12.97 3.73 -13.79
N GLU A 145 11.78 3.52 -14.34
CA GLU A 145 10.77 4.54 -14.61
C GLU A 145 10.03 5.02 -13.35
N CYS A 146 10.23 4.35 -12.22
CA CYS A 146 9.58 4.70 -10.97
C CYS A 146 10.09 6.04 -10.44
N GLY A 147 9.18 6.91 -10.01
CA GLY A 147 9.54 8.13 -9.27
C GLY A 147 9.91 7.85 -7.82
N GLY A 148 10.87 8.59 -7.27
CA GLY A 148 11.31 8.50 -5.88
C GLY A 148 12.44 7.48 -5.68
N HIS A 149 12.14 6.21 -5.59
CA HIS A 149 13.11 5.11 -5.48
C HIS A 149 13.02 4.20 -6.71
N PRO A 150 13.72 4.53 -7.81
CA PRO A 150 13.69 3.71 -9.02
C PRO A 150 14.31 2.35 -8.78
N GLY A 151 13.89 1.37 -9.57
CA GLY A 151 14.55 0.06 -9.62
C GLY A 151 15.99 0.18 -10.13
N GLU A 152 16.83 -0.78 -9.74
CA GLU A 152 18.27 -0.77 -10.09
C GLU A 152 18.52 -1.22 -11.54
N ASP A 153 17.56 -1.93 -12.13
CA ASP A 153 17.70 -2.44 -13.50
C ASP A 153 17.35 -1.38 -14.56
N ASP A 154 18.11 -1.32 -15.63
CA ASP A 154 17.90 -0.40 -16.76
C ASP A 154 16.64 -0.74 -17.59
N ILE A 155 15.97 -1.84 -17.30
CA ILE A 155 14.78 -2.35 -18.00
C ILE A 155 13.57 -2.25 -17.07
N PRO A 156 12.40 -1.77 -17.55
CA PRO A 156 11.17 -1.82 -16.75
C PRO A 156 10.88 -3.24 -16.30
N ASN A 157 10.66 -3.44 -15.00
CA ASN A 157 10.36 -4.78 -14.45
C ASN A 157 9.11 -5.42 -15.08
N MET A 158 8.19 -4.63 -15.61
CA MET A 158 7.01 -5.12 -16.36
C MET A 158 7.35 -5.99 -17.56
N ILE A 159 8.54 -5.86 -18.13
CA ILE A 159 8.96 -6.63 -19.31
C ILE A 159 9.52 -7.99 -18.89
N LEU A 160 9.91 -8.14 -17.63
CA LEU A 160 10.54 -9.34 -17.09
C LEU A 160 9.55 -10.30 -16.38
N LEU A 161 8.31 -9.87 -16.19
CA LEU A 161 7.22 -10.66 -15.60
C LEU A 161 6.43 -11.37 -16.70
#